data_611771213b0c68fbd37494b92c8e2606
#
_entry.id   611771213b0c68fbd37494b92c8e2606
#
_cell.length_a   1.000
_cell.length_b   1.000
_cell.length_c   1.000
_cell.angle_alpha   90.00
_cell.angle_beta   90.00
_cell.angle_gamma   90.00
#
_symmetry.space_group_name_H-M   'P 1'
#
loop_
_entity.id
_entity.type
_entity.pdbx_description
1 polymer ?
#
loop_
_entity_poly.entity_id
_entity_poly.type
_entity_poly.pdbx_seq_one_letter_code
_entity_poly.pdbx_strand_id
1 'polypeptide(L)'
;MLAITHDFKAPLGSIMGYADLLSRLTVDGRQRFYLDNMKTSSEHLLKLVTDLLDFHRLDLHKAEINRVTFHPARLLEEIYVSFEPLTSAKGLSLKCEIDPELKGTFISDPLRLRQIVNNLLSNAVKFTSEGGITLTASFVPKGDPAFSGNHLKLSVIDTGKGMEPGDRERIFQEFTRLPGAQGEEGFGLGLSIVRMLVQLLEGRIEVDSVLGKGSTFTLRVPLYPV
;
A
#
# COMPACT_ATOMS: atom_id res chain seq x y z
N MET A 1 15.67 -18.08 5.54
CA MET A 1 14.95 -16.94 4.91
C MET A 1 14.62 -15.78 5.87
N LEU A 2 14.18 -16.03 7.10
CA LEU A 2 14.08 -14.96 8.15
C LEU A 2 15.45 -14.29 8.41
N ALA A 3 16.54 -15.03 8.32
CA ALA A 3 17.91 -14.51 8.46
C ALA A 3 18.25 -13.47 7.38
N ILE A 4 17.93 -13.72 6.11
CA ILE A 4 18.27 -12.83 5.00
C ILE A 4 17.62 -11.44 5.17
N THR A 5 16.34 -11.37 5.58
CA THR A 5 15.68 -10.09 5.83
C THR A 5 16.34 -9.33 6.98
N HIS A 6 16.73 -10.04 8.03
CA HIS A 6 17.45 -9.47 9.17
C HIS A 6 18.84 -8.97 8.76
N ASP A 7 19.53 -9.75 7.93
CA ASP A 7 20.91 -9.46 7.48
C ASP A 7 20.99 -8.22 6.56
N PHE A 8 19.91 -7.87 5.87
CA PHE A 8 19.82 -6.60 5.12
C PHE A 8 19.28 -5.45 5.97
N LYS A 9 18.31 -5.71 6.87
CA LYS A 9 17.74 -4.66 7.74
C LYS A 9 18.77 -4.05 8.68
N ALA A 10 19.65 -4.88 9.25
CA ALA A 10 20.63 -4.43 10.23
C ALA A 10 21.63 -3.41 9.67
N PRO A 11 22.37 -3.68 8.56
CA PRO A 11 23.32 -2.72 8.00
C PRO A 11 22.64 -1.46 7.46
N LEU A 12 21.46 -1.58 6.82
CA LEU A 12 20.71 -0.41 6.35
C LEU A 12 20.20 0.44 7.51
N GLY A 13 19.70 -0.18 8.57
CA GLY A 13 19.32 0.51 9.80
C GLY A 13 20.48 1.26 10.43
N SER A 14 21.69 0.68 10.39
CA SER A 14 22.90 1.36 10.87
C SER A 14 23.26 2.57 10.02
N ILE A 15 23.20 2.45 8.68
CA ILE A 15 23.47 3.57 7.75
C ILE A 15 22.48 4.71 8.01
N MET A 16 21.17 4.39 8.13
CA MET A 16 20.13 5.37 8.44
C MET A 16 20.37 6.04 9.80
N GLY A 17 20.71 5.26 10.83
CA GLY A 17 20.99 5.77 12.16
C GLY A 17 22.20 6.73 12.20
N TYR A 18 23.29 6.38 11.50
CA TYR A 18 24.44 7.26 11.39
C TYR A 18 24.14 8.53 10.57
N ALA A 19 23.37 8.42 9.50
CA ALA A 19 22.93 9.59 8.71
C ALA A 19 22.08 10.54 9.58
N ASP A 20 21.14 10.01 10.37
CA ASP A 20 20.33 10.81 11.31
C ASP A 20 21.19 11.50 12.40
N LEU A 21 22.14 10.79 12.99
CA LEU A 21 23.03 11.37 13.99
C LEU A 21 23.89 12.51 13.41
N LEU A 22 24.48 12.28 12.24
CA LEU A 22 25.29 13.28 11.54
C LEU A 22 24.46 14.49 11.09
N SER A 23 23.22 14.27 10.62
CA SER A 23 22.29 15.34 10.24
C SER A 23 21.95 16.28 11.41
N ARG A 24 21.88 15.76 12.64
CA ARG A 24 21.66 16.57 13.86
C ARG A 24 22.90 17.36 14.29
N LEU A 25 24.08 16.87 13.95
CA LEU A 25 25.36 17.48 14.33
C LEU A 25 25.87 18.48 13.30
N THR A 26 25.44 18.39 12.06
CA THR A 26 25.93 19.24 10.99
C THR A 26 25.13 20.53 10.85
N VAL A 27 25.80 21.66 10.68
CA VAL A 27 25.24 22.97 10.33
C VAL A 27 25.43 23.30 8.84
N ASP A 28 26.22 22.50 8.11
CA ASP A 28 26.45 22.68 6.68
C ASP A 28 25.28 22.14 5.85
N GLY A 29 24.65 23.00 5.07
CA GLY A 29 23.52 22.65 4.23
C GLY A 29 23.83 21.61 3.17
N ARG A 30 25.08 21.57 2.62
CA ARG A 30 25.51 20.55 1.66
C ARG A 30 25.65 19.19 2.32
N GLN A 31 26.24 19.14 3.51
CA GLN A 31 26.38 17.89 4.26
C GLN A 31 24.98 17.34 4.61
N ARG A 32 24.06 18.18 5.07
CA ARG A 32 22.68 17.79 5.36
C ARG A 32 22.00 17.21 4.12
N PHE A 33 22.12 17.86 2.97
CA PHE A 33 21.60 17.37 1.70
C PHE A 33 22.12 15.96 1.34
N TYR A 34 23.43 15.71 1.53
CA TYR A 34 24.00 14.37 1.29
C TYR A 34 23.49 13.33 2.29
N LEU A 35 23.33 13.68 3.54
CA LEU A 35 22.82 12.80 4.58
C LEU A 35 21.35 12.44 4.34
N ASP A 36 20.53 13.40 3.95
CA ASP A 36 19.12 13.16 3.59
C ASP A 36 19.00 12.24 2.36
N ASN A 37 19.84 12.43 1.34
CA ASN A 37 19.92 11.54 0.18
C ASN A 37 20.37 10.11 0.55
N MET A 38 21.35 9.96 1.44
CA MET A 38 21.77 8.65 1.93
C MET A 38 20.66 7.94 2.68
N LYS A 39 19.92 8.66 3.53
CA LYS A 39 18.77 8.13 4.25
C LYS A 39 17.68 7.66 3.30
N THR A 40 17.25 8.52 2.39
CA THR A 40 16.25 8.21 1.36
C THR A 40 16.65 6.99 0.53
N SER A 41 17.90 6.92 0.08
CA SER A 41 18.41 5.77 -0.69
C SER A 41 18.39 4.47 0.12
N SER A 42 18.72 4.54 1.42
CA SER A 42 18.70 3.40 2.31
C SER A 42 17.27 2.92 2.59
N GLU A 43 16.32 3.83 2.77
CA GLU A 43 14.89 3.52 2.91
C GLU A 43 14.34 2.84 1.66
N HIS A 44 14.72 3.33 0.47
CA HIS A 44 14.35 2.71 -0.81
C HIS A 44 14.89 1.28 -0.94
N LEU A 45 16.17 1.08 -0.62
CA LEU A 45 16.77 -0.24 -0.69
C LEU A 45 16.12 -1.22 0.31
N LEU A 46 15.82 -0.74 1.52
CA LEU A 46 15.13 -1.54 2.53
C LEU A 46 13.72 -1.95 2.06
N LYS A 47 12.98 -1.03 1.45
CA LYS A 47 11.68 -1.31 0.87
C LYS A 47 11.78 -2.34 -0.25
N LEU A 48 12.73 -2.18 -1.18
CA LEU A 48 12.96 -3.12 -2.29
C LEU A 48 13.22 -4.53 -1.77
N VAL A 49 14.14 -4.68 -0.83
CA VAL A 49 14.48 -5.99 -0.24
C VAL A 49 13.26 -6.59 0.45
N THR A 50 12.48 -5.78 1.17
CA THR A 50 11.28 -6.24 1.85
C THR A 50 10.22 -6.69 0.83
N ASP A 51 9.95 -5.89 -0.19
CA ASP A 51 8.98 -6.22 -1.25
C ASP A 51 9.39 -7.50 -2.00
N LEU A 52 10.68 -7.67 -2.32
CA LEU A 52 11.18 -8.87 -2.98
C LEU A 52 11.03 -10.13 -2.12
N LEU A 53 11.30 -10.02 -0.82
CA LEU A 53 11.16 -11.15 0.11
C LEU A 53 9.69 -11.51 0.36
N ASP A 54 8.81 -10.52 0.47
CA ASP A 54 7.37 -10.73 0.59
C ASP A 54 6.83 -11.38 -0.68
N PHE A 55 7.20 -10.86 -1.85
CA PHE A 55 6.88 -11.48 -3.14
C PHE A 55 7.30 -12.96 -3.18
N HIS A 56 8.55 -13.26 -2.86
CA HIS A 56 9.07 -14.63 -2.90
C HIS A 56 8.36 -15.58 -1.89
N ARG A 57 7.96 -15.06 -0.72
CA ARG A 57 7.17 -15.86 0.25
C ARG A 57 5.77 -16.16 -0.26
N LEU A 58 5.13 -15.21 -0.90
CA LEU A 58 3.80 -15.37 -1.49
C LEU A 58 3.85 -16.32 -2.69
N ASP A 59 4.83 -16.17 -3.58
CA ASP A 59 5.02 -17.00 -4.77
C ASP A 59 5.24 -18.48 -4.41
N LEU A 60 6.01 -18.78 -3.37
CA LEU A 60 6.21 -20.14 -2.87
C LEU A 60 5.02 -20.71 -2.07
N HIS A 61 3.88 -20.02 -2.00
CA HIS A 61 2.70 -20.41 -1.20
C HIS A 61 3.05 -20.72 0.28
N LYS A 62 4.08 -20.05 0.81
CA LYS A 62 4.55 -20.19 2.19
C LYS A 62 3.99 -19.11 3.12
N ALA A 63 3.22 -18.18 2.57
CA ALA A 63 2.54 -17.19 3.37
C ALA A 63 1.25 -17.79 3.94
N GLU A 64 1.12 -17.75 5.24
CA GLU A 64 -0.07 -18.20 5.96
C GLU A 64 -0.96 -17.00 6.28
N ILE A 65 -2.28 -17.25 6.32
CA ILE A 65 -3.27 -16.28 6.80
C ILE A 65 -3.35 -16.41 8.31
N ASN A 66 -3.14 -15.32 9.01
CA ASN A 66 -3.36 -15.24 10.45
C ASN A 66 -4.71 -14.57 10.74
N ARG A 67 -5.77 -15.38 10.78
CA ARG A 67 -7.11 -14.89 11.08
C ARG A 67 -7.24 -14.59 12.56
N VAL A 68 -7.40 -13.33 12.90
CA VAL A 68 -7.59 -12.83 14.26
C VAL A 68 -8.79 -11.89 14.33
N THR A 69 -9.31 -11.72 15.52
CA THR A 69 -10.36 -10.75 15.80
C THR A 69 -9.81 -9.33 15.81
N PHE A 70 -10.43 -8.41 15.09
CA PHE A 70 -10.01 -7.02 15.01
C PHE A 70 -11.19 -6.08 14.70
N HIS A 71 -10.92 -4.77 14.72
CA HIS A 71 -11.88 -3.71 14.36
C HIS A 71 -11.45 -3.08 13.03
N PRO A 72 -12.11 -3.36 11.90
CA PRO A 72 -11.74 -2.83 10.59
C PRO A 72 -11.72 -1.30 10.53
N ALA A 73 -12.72 -0.64 11.12
CA ALA A 73 -12.76 0.83 11.15
C ALA A 73 -11.50 1.42 11.80
N ARG A 74 -11.10 0.91 12.96
CA ARG A 74 -9.90 1.37 13.65
C ARG A 74 -8.62 1.15 12.84
N LEU A 75 -8.49 -0.02 12.21
CA LEU A 75 -7.37 -0.32 11.32
C LEU A 75 -7.25 0.72 10.19
N LEU A 76 -8.39 1.05 9.55
CA LEU A 76 -8.43 1.98 8.42
C LEU A 76 -8.20 3.44 8.86
N GLU A 77 -8.72 3.84 10.02
CA GLU A 77 -8.45 5.14 10.64
C GLU A 77 -6.96 5.32 10.96
N GLU A 78 -6.29 4.30 11.52
CA GLU A 78 -4.86 4.33 11.79
C GLU A 78 -4.05 4.50 10.48
N ILE A 79 -4.43 3.78 9.42
CA ILE A 79 -3.80 3.91 8.11
C ILE A 79 -4.04 5.32 7.55
N TYR A 80 -5.27 5.81 7.56
CA TYR A 80 -5.64 7.14 7.11
C TYR A 80 -4.76 8.22 7.76
N VAL A 81 -4.68 8.24 9.08
CA VAL A 81 -3.86 9.21 9.84
C VAL A 81 -2.38 9.14 9.44
N SER A 82 -1.86 7.96 9.13
CA SER A 82 -0.46 7.80 8.70
C SER A 82 -0.16 8.41 7.32
N PHE A 83 -1.18 8.58 6.46
CA PHE A 83 -1.03 9.18 5.14
C PHE A 83 -1.34 10.69 5.10
N GLU A 84 -1.98 11.27 6.12
CA GLU A 84 -2.26 12.72 6.17
C GLU A 84 -1.02 13.61 5.96
N PRO A 85 0.14 13.35 6.61
CA PRO A 85 1.32 14.17 6.39
C PRO A 85 1.85 14.08 4.95
N LEU A 86 1.77 12.89 4.32
CA LEU A 86 2.26 12.66 2.98
C LEU A 86 1.39 13.37 1.92
N THR A 87 0.07 13.32 2.07
CA THR A 87 -0.87 14.01 1.18
C THR A 87 -0.79 15.52 1.37
N SER A 88 -0.73 15.99 2.62
CA SER A 88 -0.59 17.43 2.95
C SER A 88 0.71 18.02 2.37
N ALA A 89 1.83 17.29 2.45
CA ALA A 89 3.10 17.72 1.87
C ALA A 89 3.04 17.91 0.34
N LYS A 90 2.14 17.18 -0.34
CA LYS A 90 1.87 17.32 -1.78
C LYS A 90 0.71 18.28 -2.10
N GLY A 91 0.03 18.86 -1.11
CA GLY A 91 -1.16 19.69 -1.31
C GLY A 91 -2.40 18.91 -1.76
N LEU A 92 -2.43 17.59 -1.55
CA LEU A 92 -3.55 16.72 -1.92
C LEU A 92 -4.58 16.65 -0.80
N SER A 93 -5.86 16.59 -1.16
CA SER A 93 -6.92 16.25 -0.20
C SER A 93 -6.91 14.74 0.08
N LEU A 94 -7.11 14.35 1.34
CA LEU A 94 -7.32 12.96 1.73
C LEU A 94 -8.67 12.85 2.45
N LYS A 95 -9.51 11.90 2.03
CA LYS A 95 -10.81 11.63 2.64
C LYS A 95 -10.90 10.16 3.04
N CYS A 96 -11.61 9.90 4.15
CA CYS A 96 -11.87 8.54 4.63
C CYS A 96 -13.36 8.39 4.95
N GLU A 97 -14.03 7.49 4.27
CA GLU A 97 -15.46 7.21 4.41
C GLU A 97 -15.63 5.75 4.81
N ILE A 98 -15.90 5.51 6.08
CA ILE A 98 -16.02 4.16 6.66
C ILE A 98 -17.45 3.94 7.12
N ASP A 99 -18.06 2.86 6.62
CA ASP A 99 -19.38 2.41 7.03
C ASP A 99 -19.41 2.18 8.56
N PRO A 100 -20.41 2.71 9.28
CA PRO A 100 -20.60 2.48 10.70
C PRO A 100 -20.64 1.00 11.12
N GLU A 101 -21.09 0.11 10.25
CA GLU A 101 -21.11 -1.35 10.52
C GLU A 101 -19.69 -1.91 10.74
N LEU A 102 -18.67 -1.33 10.14
CA LEU A 102 -17.27 -1.74 10.31
C LEU A 102 -16.67 -1.38 11.69
N LYS A 103 -17.39 -0.66 12.55
CA LYS A 103 -17.02 -0.42 13.96
C LYS A 103 -17.17 -1.68 14.82
N GLY A 104 -17.89 -2.67 14.33
CA GLY A 104 -17.99 -3.98 14.95
C GLY A 104 -16.68 -4.76 14.99
N THR A 105 -16.77 -5.95 15.55
CA THR A 105 -15.64 -6.87 15.65
C THR A 105 -15.76 -7.95 14.57
N PHE A 106 -14.66 -8.18 13.85
CA PHE A 106 -14.63 -9.11 12.73
C PHE A 106 -13.38 -10.00 12.79
N ILE A 107 -13.41 -11.09 12.04
CA ILE A 107 -12.29 -12.02 11.87
C ILE A 107 -11.75 -11.88 10.44
N SER A 108 -10.47 -11.58 10.28
CA SER A 108 -9.67 -11.63 9.06
C SER A 108 -8.20 -11.52 9.42
N ASP A 109 -7.33 -11.18 8.46
CA ASP A 109 -5.91 -10.91 8.69
C ASP A 109 -5.64 -9.38 8.59
N PRO A 110 -5.60 -8.64 9.72
CA PRO A 110 -5.39 -7.19 9.70
C PRO A 110 -4.01 -6.78 9.19
N LEU A 111 -2.99 -7.64 9.34
CA LEU A 111 -1.66 -7.35 8.83
C LEU A 111 -1.64 -7.33 7.30
N ARG A 112 -2.26 -8.32 6.68
CA ARG A 112 -2.36 -8.39 5.21
C ARG A 112 -3.25 -7.32 4.65
N LEU A 113 -4.37 -7.00 5.30
CA LEU A 113 -5.22 -5.87 4.94
C LEU A 113 -4.45 -4.55 4.99
N ARG A 114 -3.69 -4.28 6.06
CA ARG A 114 -2.84 -3.10 6.19
C ARG A 114 -1.81 -3.02 5.06
N GLN A 115 -1.18 -4.13 4.71
CA GLN A 115 -0.19 -4.19 3.64
C GLN A 115 -0.80 -3.84 2.27
N ILE A 116 -1.99 -4.37 1.98
CA ILE A 116 -2.74 -4.06 0.75
C ILE A 116 -3.09 -2.56 0.70
N VAL A 117 -3.74 -2.04 1.74
CA VAL A 117 -4.22 -0.65 1.78
C VAL A 117 -3.05 0.33 1.69
N ASN A 118 -1.95 0.08 2.41
CA ASN A 118 -0.74 0.90 2.33
C ASN A 118 -0.15 0.94 0.91
N ASN A 119 -0.11 -0.20 0.21
CA ASN A 119 0.38 -0.23 -1.18
C ASN A 119 -0.53 0.57 -2.12
N LEU A 120 -1.85 0.44 -1.98
CA LEU A 120 -2.81 1.17 -2.82
C LEU A 120 -2.75 2.67 -2.55
N LEU A 121 -2.75 3.10 -1.28
CA LEU A 121 -2.64 4.52 -0.90
C LEU A 121 -1.29 5.12 -1.30
N SER A 122 -0.18 4.39 -1.13
CA SER A 122 1.14 4.84 -1.57
C SER A 122 1.17 5.10 -3.08
N ASN A 123 0.55 4.21 -3.87
CA ASN A 123 0.42 4.40 -5.32
C ASN A 123 -0.48 5.62 -5.64
N ALA A 124 -1.61 5.78 -4.95
CA ALA A 124 -2.48 6.94 -5.13
C ALA A 124 -1.73 8.26 -4.86
N VAL A 125 -1.01 8.37 -3.74
CA VAL A 125 -0.18 9.55 -3.42
C VAL A 125 0.90 9.77 -4.46
N LYS A 126 1.52 8.70 -4.95
CA LYS A 126 2.60 8.75 -5.92
C LYS A 126 2.13 9.31 -7.27
N PHE A 127 1.00 8.84 -7.78
CA PHE A 127 0.52 9.12 -9.12
C PHE A 127 -0.52 10.25 -9.20
N THR A 128 -0.82 10.91 -8.08
CA THR A 128 -1.65 12.11 -8.02
C THR A 128 -0.79 13.34 -7.79
N SER A 129 -0.89 14.31 -8.68
CA SER A 129 -0.19 15.60 -8.59
C SER A 129 -1.10 16.69 -8.04
N GLU A 130 -2.40 16.64 -8.35
CA GLU A 130 -3.41 17.62 -7.96
C GLU A 130 -4.73 16.93 -7.62
N GLY A 131 -5.54 17.55 -6.78
CA GLY A 131 -6.84 17.02 -6.39
C GLY A 131 -6.79 16.19 -5.11
N GLY A 132 -7.13 14.90 -5.13
CA GLY A 132 -7.20 14.15 -3.90
C GLY A 132 -7.36 12.65 -4.03
N ILE A 133 -7.37 12.03 -2.84
CA ILE A 133 -7.50 10.61 -2.63
C ILE A 133 -8.64 10.35 -1.68
N THR A 134 -9.47 9.37 -1.97
CA THR A 134 -10.57 8.94 -1.10
C THR A 134 -10.44 7.45 -0.81
N LEU A 135 -10.41 7.11 0.48
CA LEU A 135 -10.51 5.74 0.97
C LEU A 135 -11.96 5.50 1.39
N THR A 136 -12.63 4.53 0.78
CA THR A 136 -13.98 4.12 1.19
C THR A 136 -13.97 2.68 1.66
N ALA A 137 -14.76 2.36 2.68
CA ALA A 137 -14.89 1.00 3.17
C ALA A 137 -16.32 0.72 3.65
N SER A 138 -16.87 -0.42 3.26
CA SER A 138 -18.19 -0.87 3.68
C SER A 138 -18.20 -2.39 3.97
N PHE A 139 -19.05 -2.79 4.91
CA PHE A 139 -19.40 -4.18 5.11
C PHE A 139 -20.52 -4.55 4.13
N VAL A 140 -20.34 -5.62 3.39
CA VAL A 140 -21.35 -6.11 2.45
C VAL A 140 -21.76 -7.53 2.89
N PRO A 141 -23.02 -7.71 3.33
CA PRO A 141 -23.51 -9.00 3.71
C PRO A 141 -23.66 -9.95 2.50
N LYS A 142 -23.76 -11.23 2.78
CA LYS A 142 -24.01 -12.26 1.76
C LYS A 142 -25.23 -11.90 0.89
N GLY A 143 -25.05 -11.94 -0.43
CA GLY A 143 -26.10 -11.61 -1.41
C GLY A 143 -25.62 -10.67 -2.52
N ASP A 144 -24.39 -10.13 -2.40
CA ASP A 144 -23.76 -9.38 -3.50
C ASP A 144 -23.45 -10.34 -4.67
N PRO A 145 -23.97 -10.06 -5.88
CA PRO A 145 -23.64 -10.87 -7.07
C PRO A 145 -22.15 -10.89 -7.41
N ALA A 146 -21.41 -9.84 -7.01
CA ALA A 146 -19.99 -9.70 -7.31
C ALA A 146 -19.09 -10.53 -6.39
N PHE A 147 -19.60 -10.98 -5.21
CA PHE A 147 -18.81 -11.73 -4.25
C PHE A 147 -19.68 -12.67 -3.41
N SER A 148 -19.26 -13.94 -3.27
CA SER A 148 -19.99 -14.91 -2.46
C SER A 148 -19.60 -14.82 -0.99
N GLY A 149 -20.55 -14.48 -0.12
CA GLY A 149 -20.34 -14.39 1.33
C GLY A 149 -20.25 -12.96 1.84
N ASN A 150 -20.14 -12.84 3.17
CA ASN A 150 -19.89 -11.55 3.82
C ASN A 150 -18.49 -11.05 3.47
N HIS A 151 -18.35 -9.78 3.13
CA HIS A 151 -17.05 -9.24 2.75
C HIS A 151 -16.88 -7.76 3.10
N LEU A 152 -15.63 -7.36 3.26
CA LEU A 152 -15.20 -5.98 3.21
C LEU A 152 -15.09 -5.56 1.76
N LYS A 153 -15.83 -4.53 1.36
CA LYS A 153 -15.60 -3.79 0.11
C LYS A 153 -14.83 -2.52 0.47
N LEU A 154 -13.62 -2.39 -0.06
CA LEU A 154 -12.75 -1.25 0.16
C LEU A 154 -12.33 -0.68 -1.18
N SER A 155 -12.40 0.64 -1.34
CA SER A 155 -11.91 1.29 -2.55
C SER A 155 -10.94 2.42 -2.21
N VAL A 156 -9.87 2.50 -2.98
CA VAL A 156 -8.95 3.64 -3.03
C VAL A 156 -9.18 4.34 -4.36
N ILE A 157 -9.62 5.59 -4.29
CA ILE A 157 -9.98 6.42 -5.42
C ILE A 157 -8.99 7.57 -5.47
N ASP A 158 -8.35 7.77 -6.60
CA ASP A 158 -7.43 8.89 -6.85
C ASP A 158 -7.88 9.71 -8.07
N THR A 159 -7.52 10.99 -8.06
CA THR A 159 -7.72 11.91 -9.19
C THR A 159 -6.45 12.10 -10.01
N GLY A 160 -5.58 11.10 -10.00
CA GLY A 160 -4.28 11.16 -10.65
C GLY A 160 -4.34 11.03 -12.16
N LYS A 161 -3.19 10.70 -12.75
CA LYS A 161 -3.05 10.62 -14.22
C LYS A 161 -3.89 9.53 -14.90
N GLY A 162 -4.42 8.55 -14.15
CA GLY A 162 -5.14 7.43 -14.71
C GLY A 162 -4.28 6.53 -15.60
N MET A 163 -4.94 5.61 -16.32
CA MET A 163 -4.28 4.61 -17.16
C MET A 163 -5.09 4.34 -18.43
N GLU A 164 -4.39 3.91 -19.47
CA GLU A 164 -5.01 3.38 -20.69
C GLU A 164 -5.73 2.03 -20.42
N PRO A 165 -6.79 1.71 -21.16
CA PRO A 165 -7.53 0.46 -20.95
C PRO A 165 -6.67 -0.80 -21.00
N GLY A 166 -5.69 -0.85 -21.91
CA GLY A 166 -4.78 -2.00 -22.07
C GLY A 166 -3.78 -2.18 -20.94
N ASP A 167 -3.60 -1.18 -20.09
CA ASP A 167 -2.65 -1.22 -18.98
C ASP A 167 -3.26 -1.74 -17.67
N ARG A 168 -4.59 -1.77 -17.56
CA ARG A 168 -5.30 -2.13 -16.32
C ARG A 168 -4.96 -3.54 -15.81
N GLU A 169 -4.74 -4.49 -16.69
CA GLU A 169 -4.31 -5.85 -16.29
C GLU A 169 -2.79 -5.93 -16.13
N ARG A 170 -2.05 -5.19 -16.94
CA ARG A 170 -0.58 -5.22 -16.95
C ARG A 170 0.04 -4.68 -15.66
N ILE A 171 -0.62 -3.73 -14.98
CA ILE A 171 -0.11 -3.15 -13.72
C ILE A 171 0.03 -4.16 -12.58
N PHE A 172 -0.65 -5.31 -12.66
CA PHE A 172 -0.53 -6.39 -11.69
C PHE A 172 0.56 -7.40 -12.03
N GLN A 173 1.23 -7.26 -13.19
CA GLN A 173 2.38 -8.08 -13.55
C GLN A 173 3.62 -7.59 -12.82
N GLU A 174 4.47 -8.53 -12.47
CA GLU A 174 5.73 -8.30 -11.76
C GLU A 174 6.65 -7.39 -12.56
N PHE A 175 7.38 -6.51 -11.87
CA PHE A 175 8.34 -5.58 -12.44
C PHE A 175 7.76 -4.68 -13.55
N THR A 176 6.45 -4.58 -13.65
CA THR A 176 5.79 -3.76 -14.65
C THR A 176 5.74 -2.31 -14.21
N ARG A 177 6.22 -1.43 -15.08
CA ARG A 177 6.13 0.03 -14.95
C ARG A 177 5.53 0.59 -16.23
N LEU A 178 4.46 1.37 -16.09
CA LEU A 178 3.82 1.99 -17.24
C LEU A 178 4.68 3.14 -17.81
N PRO A 179 4.57 3.42 -19.12
CA PRO A 179 5.13 4.62 -19.72
C PRO A 179 4.68 5.88 -18.96
N GLY A 180 5.59 6.83 -18.74
CA GLY A 180 5.31 8.02 -17.93
C GLY A 180 5.43 7.83 -16.41
N ALA A 181 5.79 6.64 -15.92
CA ALA A 181 6.24 6.42 -14.55
C ALA A 181 7.77 6.49 -14.42
N GLN A 182 8.47 6.94 -15.48
CA GLN A 182 9.92 7.16 -15.48
C GLN A 182 10.23 8.36 -14.57
N GLY A 183 11.06 8.14 -13.54
CA GLY A 183 11.35 9.15 -12.50
C GLY A 183 10.56 8.96 -11.21
N GLU A 184 9.45 8.22 -11.23
CA GLU A 184 8.72 7.87 -10.02
C GLU A 184 9.35 6.63 -9.35
N GLU A 185 9.50 6.68 -8.04
CA GLU A 185 10.12 5.61 -7.26
C GLU A 185 9.31 4.31 -7.27
N GLY A 186 9.99 3.16 -7.34
CA GLY A 186 9.39 1.84 -7.19
C GLY A 186 9.78 0.83 -8.25
N PHE A 187 9.77 -0.44 -7.86
CA PHE A 187 10.29 -1.57 -8.66
C PHE A 187 9.21 -2.33 -9.44
N GLY A 188 7.95 -1.87 -9.39
CA GLY A 188 6.84 -2.55 -10.06
C GLY A 188 6.37 -3.82 -9.35
N LEU A 189 6.68 -3.99 -8.05
CA LEU A 189 6.25 -5.14 -7.25
C LEU A 189 5.01 -4.85 -6.38
N GLY A 190 4.71 -3.59 -6.06
CA GLY A 190 3.65 -3.26 -5.10
C GLY A 190 2.27 -3.80 -5.48
N LEU A 191 1.84 -3.64 -6.74
CA LEU A 191 0.52 -4.12 -7.19
C LEU A 191 0.49 -5.63 -7.43
N SER A 192 1.59 -6.27 -7.84
CA SER A 192 1.67 -7.73 -7.91
C SER A 192 1.56 -8.36 -6.52
N ILE A 193 2.23 -7.78 -5.51
CA ILE A 193 2.08 -8.18 -4.10
C ILE A 193 0.63 -7.99 -3.63
N VAL A 194 -0.01 -6.86 -3.96
CA VAL A 194 -1.43 -6.64 -3.65
C VAL A 194 -2.29 -7.75 -4.22
N ARG A 195 -2.12 -8.10 -5.50
CA ARG A 195 -2.87 -9.19 -6.14
C ARG A 195 -2.68 -10.52 -5.43
N MET A 196 -1.44 -10.88 -5.10
CA MET A 196 -1.12 -12.12 -4.39
C MET A 196 -1.72 -12.16 -2.97
N LEU A 197 -1.65 -11.05 -2.23
CA LEU A 197 -2.26 -10.93 -0.90
C LEU A 197 -3.77 -11.03 -0.95
N VAL A 198 -4.40 -10.42 -1.95
CA VAL A 198 -5.84 -10.52 -2.16
C VAL A 198 -6.26 -11.95 -2.48
N GLN A 199 -5.51 -12.65 -3.33
CA GLN A 199 -5.72 -14.07 -3.62
C GLN A 199 -5.52 -14.93 -2.37
N LEU A 200 -4.48 -14.67 -1.59
CA LEU A 200 -4.24 -15.34 -0.31
C LEU A 200 -5.42 -15.17 0.64
N LEU A 201 -6.02 -13.98 0.70
CA LEU A 201 -7.21 -13.70 1.51
C LEU A 201 -8.53 -14.22 0.87
N GLU A 202 -8.46 -14.99 -0.22
CA GLU A 202 -9.62 -15.49 -0.97
C GLU A 202 -10.52 -14.35 -1.50
N GLY A 203 -9.92 -13.19 -1.76
CA GLY A 203 -10.58 -11.98 -2.22
C GLY A 203 -10.51 -11.76 -3.73
N ARG A 204 -10.98 -10.58 -4.13
CA ARG A 204 -10.88 -10.06 -5.51
C ARG A 204 -10.44 -8.61 -5.49
N ILE A 205 -9.69 -8.19 -6.51
CA ILE A 205 -9.34 -6.80 -6.76
C ILE A 205 -9.68 -6.44 -8.19
N GLU A 206 -10.27 -5.29 -8.36
CA GLU A 206 -10.66 -4.71 -9.65
C GLU A 206 -10.07 -3.30 -9.75
N VAL A 207 -9.85 -2.85 -10.98
CA VAL A 207 -9.39 -1.49 -11.26
C VAL A 207 -10.23 -0.87 -12.37
N ASP A 208 -10.77 0.30 -12.08
CA ASP A 208 -11.37 1.21 -13.05
C ASP A 208 -10.48 2.43 -13.16
N SER A 209 -10.10 2.80 -14.38
CA SER A 209 -9.24 3.94 -14.60
C SER A 209 -9.49 4.56 -15.96
N VAL A 210 -9.38 5.88 -16.02
CA VAL A 210 -9.45 6.65 -17.25
C VAL A 210 -8.29 7.60 -17.30
N LEU A 211 -7.54 7.58 -18.39
CA LEU A 211 -6.39 8.47 -18.58
C LEU A 211 -6.81 9.94 -18.37
N GLY A 212 -6.06 10.66 -17.54
CA GLY A 212 -6.32 12.05 -17.17
C GLY A 212 -7.46 12.27 -16.16
N LYS A 213 -8.11 11.20 -15.64
CA LYS A 213 -9.21 11.33 -14.67
C LYS A 213 -8.94 10.64 -13.34
N GLY A 214 -7.94 9.76 -13.27
CA GLY A 214 -7.60 9.01 -12.08
C GLY A 214 -7.96 7.54 -12.16
N SER A 215 -7.84 6.87 -11.01
CA SER A 215 -8.07 5.43 -10.87
C SER A 215 -8.89 5.11 -9.63
N THR A 216 -9.61 4.00 -9.69
CA THR A 216 -10.34 3.41 -8.57
C THR A 216 -9.91 1.95 -8.45
N PHE A 217 -9.26 1.61 -7.37
CA PHE A 217 -8.96 0.22 -7.00
C PHE A 217 -9.98 -0.27 -6.01
N THR A 218 -10.75 -1.29 -6.36
CA THR A 218 -11.77 -1.87 -5.49
C THR A 218 -11.37 -3.27 -5.05
N LEU A 219 -11.25 -3.47 -3.77
CA LEU A 219 -10.94 -4.72 -3.09
C LEU A 219 -12.19 -5.31 -2.48
N ARG A 220 -12.39 -6.63 -2.63
CA ARG A 220 -13.39 -7.41 -1.89
C ARG A 220 -12.68 -8.58 -1.21
N VAL A 221 -12.74 -8.65 0.10
CA VAL A 221 -12.14 -9.75 0.88
C VAL A 221 -13.14 -10.29 1.91
N PRO A 222 -13.14 -11.61 2.17
CA PRO A 222 -14.00 -12.19 3.18
C PRO A 222 -13.81 -11.50 4.52
N LEU A 223 -14.93 -11.20 5.18
CA LEU A 223 -14.94 -10.58 6.50
C LEU A 223 -16.07 -11.23 7.33
N TYR A 224 -15.70 -11.84 8.45
CA TYR A 224 -16.62 -12.61 9.26
C TYR A 224 -16.93 -11.83 10.54
N PRO A 225 -18.20 -11.45 10.77
CA PRO A 225 -18.60 -10.82 12.03
C PRO A 225 -18.45 -11.83 13.18
N VAL A 226 -18.13 -11.33 14.37
CA VAL A 226 -18.01 -12.10 15.62
C VAL A 226 -19.29 -12.04 16.41
#